data_ee16462a45fbd34fee234bb16e34cb6b
#
_entry.id   ee16462a45fbd34fee234bb16e34cb6b
#
_cell.length_a   1.000
_cell.length_b   1.000
_cell.length_c   1.000
_cell.angle_alpha   90.00
_cell.angle_beta   90.00
_cell.angle_gamma   90.00
#
_symmetry.space_group_name_H-M   'P 1'
#
loop_
_entity.id
_entity.type
_entity.pdbx_description
1 polymer ?
#
loop_
_entity_poly.entity_id
_entity_poly.type
_entity_poly.pdbx_seq_one_letter_code
_entity_poly.pdbx_strand_id
1 'polypeptide(L)'
;PHLRREIMKAETYKARLKFLQENGISTADDLTTCMQRAESTVTQLAKQRTILNVRKKKRKKLFDALAAEESLAVSKALYEEGLSGMESEYAQYAEAKAILDTCGVSRQALTEEKAEIYEQLAQINKQIRTKRQKIKLCREIADSAAVMQRDVTAQEKSLHEKETEHSFTNRR
;
A
#
# COMPACT_ATOMS: atom_id res chain seq x y z
N PRO A 1 -26.99 0.31 -22.16
CA PRO A 1 -25.83 1.03 -21.59
C PRO A 1 -26.19 1.89 -20.37
N HIS A 2 -27.36 2.54 -20.36
CA HIS A 2 -27.79 3.44 -19.27
C HIS A 2 -28.00 2.69 -17.94
N LEU A 3 -28.79 1.62 -17.95
CA LEU A 3 -29.09 0.80 -16.76
C LEU A 3 -27.83 0.28 -16.06
N ARG A 4 -26.81 -0.16 -16.82
CA ARG A 4 -25.54 -0.62 -16.26
C ARG A 4 -24.79 0.50 -15.51
N ARG A 5 -24.84 1.75 -16.02
CA ARG A 5 -24.25 2.91 -15.35
C ARG A 5 -24.95 3.22 -14.04
N GLU A 6 -26.28 3.15 -14.01
CA GLU A 6 -27.07 3.41 -12.78
C GLU A 6 -26.84 2.34 -11.72
N ILE A 7 -26.73 1.06 -12.12
CA ILE A 7 -26.39 -0.02 -11.20
C ILE A 7 -24.99 0.21 -10.60
N MET A 8 -23.98 0.56 -11.42
CA MET A 8 -22.63 0.84 -10.93
C MET A 8 -22.59 2.04 -9.98
N LYS A 9 -23.40 3.09 -10.23
CA LYS A 9 -23.52 4.21 -9.30
C LYS A 9 -24.13 3.77 -7.97
N ALA A 10 -25.21 2.99 -8.00
CA ALA A 10 -25.86 2.48 -6.79
C ALA A 10 -24.90 1.61 -5.96
N GLU A 11 -24.12 0.73 -6.58
CA GLU A 11 -23.10 -0.08 -5.91
C GLU A 11 -22.01 0.80 -5.29
N THR A 12 -21.58 1.85 -5.99
CA THR A 12 -20.59 2.81 -5.47
C THR A 12 -21.14 3.55 -4.23
N TYR A 13 -22.37 4.02 -4.27
CA TYR A 13 -23.02 4.67 -3.11
C TYR A 13 -23.15 3.71 -1.93
N LYS A 14 -23.58 2.48 -2.17
CA LYS A 14 -23.67 1.43 -1.14
C LYS A 14 -22.32 1.16 -0.49
N ALA A 15 -21.26 1.05 -1.27
CA ALA A 15 -19.92 0.84 -0.76
C ALA A 15 -19.42 2.03 0.08
N ARG A 16 -19.69 3.27 -0.35
CA ARG A 16 -19.36 4.49 0.41
C ARG A 16 -20.11 4.56 1.72
N LEU A 17 -21.42 4.29 1.71
CA LEU A 17 -22.25 4.29 2.92
C LEU A 17 -21.75 3.25 3.92
N LYS A 18 -21.46 2.03 3.46
CA LYS A 18 -20.87 0.97 4.28
C LYS A 18 -19.56 1.43 4.91
N PHE A 19 -18.68 2.05 4.13
CA PHE A 19 -17.41 2.58 4.62
C PHE A 19 -17.60 3.63 5.73
N LEU A 20 -18.53 4.56 5.56
CA LEU A 20 -18.87 5.59 6.56
C LEU A 20 -19.36 4.95 7.85
N GLN A 21 -20.28 4.00 7.75
CA GLN A 21 -20.83 3.26 8.89
C GLN A 21 -19.77 2.46 9.65
N GLU A 22 -18.95 1.69 8.93
CA GLU A 22 -17.88 0.86 9.53
C GLU A 22 -16.79 1.69 10.21
N ASN A 23 -16.61 2.95 9.82
CA ASN A 23 -15.64 3.86 10.41
C ASN A 23 -16.23 4.89 11.38
N GLY A 24 -17.54 4.82 11.65
CA GLY A 24 -18.23 5.75 12.55
C GLY A 24 -18.17 7.21 12.08
N ILE A 25 -18.20 7.44 10.76
CA ILE A 25 -18.08 8.75 10.14
C ILE A 25 -19.51 9.28 9.90
N SER A 26 -19.88 10.34 10.62
CA SER A 26 -21.19 10.97 10.52
C SER A 26 -21.14 12.41 10.00
N THR A 27 -19.99 13.05 10.10
CA THR A 27 -19.78 14.45 9.70
C THR A 27 -18.60 14.61 8.76
N ALA A 28 -18.49 15.77 8.11
CA ALA A 28 -17.32 16.13 7.29
C ALA A 28 -16.02 16.20 8.12
N ASP A 29 -16.13 16.62 9.38
CA ASP A 29 -15.01 16.68 10.31
C ASP A 29 -14.54 15.28 10.71
N ASP A 30 -15.45 14.33 10.91
CA ASP A 30 -15.11 12.92 11.14
C ASP A 30 -14.36 12.34 9.93
N LEU A 31 -14.81 12.65 8.71
CA LEU A 31 -14.19 12.22 7.48
C LEU A 31 -12.76 12.77 7.35
N THR A 32 -12.59 14.06 7.63
CA THR A 32 -11.29 14.73 7.64
C THR A 32 -10.35 14.12 8.67
N THR A 33 -10.85 13.89 9.88
CA THR A 33 -10.10 13.26 10.99
C THR A 33 -9.69 11.83 10.62
N CYS A 34 -10.59 11.06 10.01
CA CYS A 34 -10.32 9.70 9.53
C CYS A 34 -9.20 9.69 8.48
N MET A 35 -9.25 10.63 7.54
CA MET A 35 -8.23 10.78 6.49
C MET A 35 -6.87 11.15 7.08
N GLN A 36 -6.81 12.15 7.97
CA GLN A 36 -5.58 12.61 8.63
C GLN A 36 -4.92 11.49 9.46
N ARG A 37 -5.71 10.70 10.20
CA ARG A 37 -5.21 9.53 10.93
C ARG A 37 -4.61 8.49 9.98
N ALA A 38 -5.23 8.24 8.84
CA ALA A 38 -4.72 7.32 7.85
C ALA A 38 -3.42 7.83 7.21
N GLU A 39 -3.31 9.13 6.90
CA GLU A 39 -2.11 9.78 6.37
C GLU A 39 -0.95 9.73 7.37
N SER A 40 -1.21 10.02 8.65
CA SER A 40 -0.22 9.88 9.72
C SER A 40 0.29 8.45 9.83
N THR A 41 -0.61 7.46 9.77
CA THR A 41 -0.24 6.04 9.79
C THR A 41 0.64 5.67 8.58
N VAL A 42 0.31 6.14 7.38
CA VAL A 42 1.12 5.90 6.17
C VAL A 42 2.53 6.49 6.34
N THR A 43 2.64 7.68 6.90
CA THR A 43 3.92 8.33 7.17
C THR A 43 4.78 7.53 8.15
N GLN A 44 4.19 7.02 9.23
CA GLN A 44 4.88 6.18 10.21
C GLN A 44 5.34 4.84 9.58
N LEU A 45 4.45 4.17 8.85
CA LEU A 45 4.78 2.93 8.15
C LEU A 45 5.87 3.12 7.08
N ALA A 46 5.87 4.26 6.39
CA ALA A 46 6.90 4.59 5.42
C ALA A 46 8.28 4.76 6.09
N LYS A 47 8.35 5.37 7.29
CA LYS A 47 9.58 5.46 8.08
C LYS A 47 10.07 4.07 8.49
N GLN A 48 9.20 3.21 9.01
CA GLN A 48 9.54 1.83 9.37
C GLN A 48 10.06 1.04 8.17
N ARG A 49 9.38 1.15 7.01
CA ARG A 49 9.83 0.54 5.76
C ARG A 49 11.23 1.00 5.36
N THR A 50 11.53 2.28 5.51
CA THR A 50 12.86 2.83 5.21
C THR A 50 13.93 2.22 6.10
N ILE A 51 13.69 2.09 7.41
CA ILE A 51 14.61 1.46 8.36
C ILE A 51 14.89 0.00 7.97
N LEU A 52 13.85 -0.77 7.65
CA LEU A 52 13.99 -2.17 7.23
C LEU A 52 14.74 -2.30 5.90
N ASN A 53 14.50 -1.40 4.94
CA ASN A 53 15.23 -1.40 3.67
C ASN A 53 16.73 -1.05 3.87
N VAL A 54 17.06 -0.15 4.79
CA VAL A 54 18.45 0.12 5.16
C VAL A 54 19.10 -1.10 5.80
N ARG A 55 18.41 -1.79 6.73
CA ARG A 55 18.88 -3.04 7.33
C ARG A 55 19.10 -4.12 6.25
N LYS A 56 18.11 -4.31 5.38
CA LYS A 56 18.22 -5.23 4.21
C LYS A 56 19.44 -4.91 3.33
N LYS A 57 19.66 -3.63 3.01
CA LYS A 57 20.78 -3.18 2.18
C LYS A 57 22.12 -3.48 2.85
N LYS A 58 22.25 -3.22 4.16
CA LYS A 58 23.46 -3.52 4.94
C LYS A 58 23.79 -5.02 4.95
N ARG A 59 22.76 -5.88 4.99
CA ARG A 59 22.89 -7.34 5.01
C ARG A 59 22.93 -7.99 3.62
N LYS A 60 22.77 -7.18 2.55
CA LYS A 60 22.62 -7.70 1.19
C LYS A 60 23.72 -8.69 0.81
N LYS A 61 25.00 -8.37 1.07
CA LYS A 61 26.12 -9.24 0.75
C LYS A 61 26.02 -10.61 1.43
N LEU A 62 25.59 -10.66 2.69
CA LEU A 62 25.41 -11.91 3.44
C LEU A 62 24.19 -12.70 2.93
N PHE A 63 23.09 -12.03 2.60
CA PHE A 63 21.91 -12.68 2.06
C PHE A 63 22.13 -13.23 0.64
N ASP A 64 22.92 -12.51 -0.17
CA ASP A 64 23.31 -12.97 -1.50
C ASP A 64 24.24 -14.19 -1.39
N ALA A 65 25.21 -14.17 -0.48
CA ALA A 65 26.10 -15.31 -0.22
C ALA A 65 25.33 -16.55 0.30
N LEU A 66 24.35 -16.34 1.20
CA LEU A 66 23.49 -17.42 1.69
C LEU A 66 22.71 -18.08 0.54
N ALA A 67 22.13 -17.27 -0.35
CA ALA A 67 21.38 -17.77 -1.51
C ALA A 67 22.32 -18.48 -2.53
N ALA A 68 23.53 -17.98 -2.72
CA ALA A 68 24.51 -18.60 -3.59
C ALA A 68 24.99 -19.95 -3.03
N GLU A 69 25.31 -20.04 -1.73
CA GLU A 69 25.69 -21.29 -1.09
C GLU A 69 24.61 -22.36 -1.23
N GLU A 70 23.33 -21.98 -1.06
CA GLU A 70 22.19 -22.89 -1.20
C GLU A 70 21.97 -23.32 -2.65
N SER A 71 21.94 -22.37 -3.59
CA SER A 71 21.64 -22.64 -5.00
C SER A 71 22.77 -23.41 -5.72
N LEU A 72 24.02 -23.25 -5.30
CA LEU A 72 25.20 -23.87 -5.91
C LEU A 72 25.65 -25.16 -5.21
N ALA A 73 24.95 -25.62 -4.19
CA ALA A 73 25.27 -26.83 -3.43
C ALA A 73 25.36 -28.09 -4.33
N VAL A 74 24.48 -28.20 -5.33
CA VAL A 74 24.47 -29.32 -6.28
C VAL A 74 25.69 -29.24 -7.22
N SER A 75 25.96 -28.06 -7.78
CA SER A 75 27.14 -27.87 -8.66
C SER A 75 28.43 -28.13 -7.93
N LYS A 76 28.53 -27.77 -6.65
CA LYS A 76 29.64 -28.09 -5.75
C LYS A 76 29.81 -29.60 -5.62
N ALA A 77 28.74 -30.35 -5.37
CA ALA A 77 28.79 -31.80 -5.23
C ALA A 77 29.26 -32.48 -6.53
N LEU A 78 28.74 -32.06 -7.68
CA LEU A 78 29.13 -32.58 -9.00
C LEU A 78 30.60 -32.29 -9.32
N TYR A 79 31.13 -31.12 -8.96
CA TYR A 79 32.54 -30.79 -9.13
C TYR A 79 33.42 -31.69 -8.26
N GLU A 80 33.07 -31.94 -7.02
CA GLU A 80 33.78 -32.83 -6.09
C GLU A 80 33.77 -34.30 -6.56
N GLU A 81 32.77 -34.70 -7.34
CA GLU A 81 32.68 -36.00 -8.02
C GLU A 81 33.51 -36.07 -9.32
N GLY A 82 34.15 -34.96 -9.70
CA GLY A 82 35.03 -34.90 -10.86
C GLY A 82 34.38 -34.56 -12.20
N LEU A 83 33.09 -34.02 -12.18
CA LEU A 83 32.48 -33.52 -13.40
C LEU A 83 33.15 -32.21 -13.84
N SER A 84 33.57 -32.19 -15.09
CA SER A 84 34.12 -30.98 -15.73
C SER A 84 33.00 -29.97 -16.08
N GLY A 85 33.39 -28.70 -16.13
CA GLY A 85 32.48 -27.62 -16.50
C GLY A 85 31.72 -26.95 -15.33
N MET A 86 32.04 -27.34 -14.09
CA MET A 86 31.46 -26.77 -12.85
C MET A 86 32.45 -25.87 -12.09
N GLU A 87 33.62 -25.55 -12.70
CA GLU A 87 34.68 -24.80 -12.04
C GLU A 87 34.25 -23.39 -11.62
N SER A 88 33.44 -22.73 -12.47
CA SER A 88 32.93 -21.38 -12.20
C SER A 88 31.94 -21.36 -11.04
N GLU A 89 31.02 -22.30 -11.04
CA GLU A 89 29.99 -22.46 -9.99
C GLU A 89 30.62 -22.86 -8.65
N TYR A 90 31.63 -23.75 -8.71
CA TYR A 90 32.39 -24.12 -7.52
C TYR A 90 33.15 -22.93 -6.94
N ALA A 91 33.76 -22.09 -7.77
CA ALA A 91 34.44 -20.88 -7.30
C ALA A 91 33.49 -19.91 -6.64
N GLN A 92 32.28 -19.70 -7.22
CA GLN A 92 31.24 -18.86 -6.62
C GLN A 92 30.73 -19.43 -5.29
N TYR A 93 30.56 -20.76 -5.21
CA TYR A 93 30.19 -21.42 -3.95
C TYR A 93 31.27 -21.19 -2.89
N ALA A 94 32.53 -21.38 -3.23
CA ALA A 94 33.64 -21.20 -2.30
C ALA A 94 33.76 -19.75 -1.80
N GLU A 95 33.55 -18.76 -2.68
CA GLU A 95 33.50 -17.35 -2.30
C GLU A 95 32.34 -17.07 -1.34
N ALA A 96 31.13 -17.56 -1.67
CA ALA A 96 29.95 -17.39 -0.83
C ALA A 96 30.16 -18.00 0.57
N LYS A 97 30.71 -19.21 0.61
CA LYS A 97 31.05 -19.89 1.86
C LYS A 97 32.06 -19.09 2.69
N ALA A 98 33.15 -18.59 2.07
CA ALA A 98 34.15 -17.78 2.77
C ALA A 98 33.56 -16.52 3.39
N ILE A 99 32.63 -15.83 2.68
CA ILE A 99 31.89 -14.66 3.21
C ILE A 99 31.08 -15.04 4.44
N LEU A 100 30.39 -16.17 4.39
CA LEU A 100 29.55 -16.64 5.49
C LEU A 100 30.33 -17.13 6.69
N ASP A 101 31.46 -17.81 6.47
CA ASP A 101 32.34 -18.34 7.54
C ASP A 101 33.06 -17.21 8.30
N THR A 102 33.32 -16.08 7.63
CA THR A 102 33.97 -14.90 8.24
C THR A 102 33.01 -13.91 8.90
N CYS A 103 31.69 -14.02 8.67
CA CYS A 103 30.73 -13.01 9.14
C CYS A 103 30.40 -13.11 10.66
N GLY A 104 30.79 -14.19 11.34
CA GLY A 104 30.54 -14.41 12.77
C GLY A 104 29.07 -14.66 13.14
N VAL A 105 28.19 -14.88 12.15
CA VAL A 105 26.77 -15.16 12.35
C VAL A 105 26.43 -16.51 11.76
N SER A 106 25.62 -17.32 12.45
CA SER A 106 25.21 -18.63 11.91
C SER A 106 24.30 -18.47 10.69
N ARG A 107 24.37 -19.44 9.78
CA ARG A 107 23.51 -19.49 8.59
C ARG A 107 22.02 -19.50 8.95
N GLN A 108 21.67 -20.22 10.01
CA GLN A 108 20.30 -20.26 10.54
C GLN A 108 19.84 -18.86 10.98
N ALA A 109 20.64 -18.15 11.77
CA ALA A 109 20.31 -16.79 12.22
C ALA A 109 20.19 -15.81 11.06
N LEU A 110 21.02 -15.94 10.01
CA LEU A 110 20.89 -15.12 8.79
C LEU A 110 19.63 -15.44 8.01
N THR A 111 19.24 -16.72 7.93
CA THR A 111 18.01 -17.15 7.27
C THR A 111 16.78 -16.59 8.01
N GLU A 112 16.78 -16.70 9.33
CA GLU A 112 15.71 -16.16 10.17
C GLU A 112 15.63 -14.63 10.07
N GLU A 113 16.76 -13.92 10.14
CA GLU A 113 16.82 -12.46 9.96
C GLU A 113 16.31 -12.04 8.58
N LYS A 114 16.69 -12.76 7.53
CA LYS A 114 16.21 -12.51 6.17
C LYS A 114 14.69 -12.68 6.09
N ALA A 115 14.17 -13.79 6.57
CA ALA A 115 12.74 -14.09 6.57
C ALA A 115 11.94 -13.02 7.32
N GLU A 116 12.39 -12.64 8.53
CA GLU A 116 11.77 -11.60 9.34
C GLU A 116 11.69 -10.25 8.61
N ILE A 117 12.80 -9.80 8.03
CA ILE A 117 12.83 -8.53 7.29
C ILE A 117 11.86 -8.54 6.10
N TYR A 118 11.83 -9.63 5.33
CA TYR A 118 10.94 -9.74 4.17
C TYR A 118 9.47 -9.80 4.57
N GLU A 119 9.15 -10.54 5.64
CA GLU A 119 7.78 -10.62 6.16
C GLU A 119 7.30 -9.25 6.68
N GLN A 120 8.11 -8.57 7.49
CA GLN A 120 7.78 -7.24 8.00
C GLN A 120 7.59 -6.23 6.85
N LEU A 121 8.43 -6.26 5.81
CA LEU A 121 8.28 -5.41 4.62
C LEU A 121 6.99 -5.72 3.86
N ALA A 122 6.62 -6.99 3.72
CA ALA A 122 5.38 -7.40 3.07
C ALA A 122 4.15 -6.90 3.84
N GLN A 123 4.15 -7.05 5.17
CA GLN A 123 3.08 -6.59 6.06
C GLN A 123 2.94 -5.05 6.01
N ILE A 124 4.05 -4.31 6.11
CA ILE A 124 4.05 -2.85 6.02
C ILE A 124 3.52 -2.38 4.66
N ASN A 125 3.96 -2.99 3.57
CA ASN A 125 3.48 -2.63 2.23
C ASN A 125 1.98 -2.89 2.06
N LYS A 126 1.47 -4.00 2.61
CA LYS A 126 0.03 -4.30 2.63
C LYS A 126 -0.74 -3.24 3.42
N GLN A 127 -0.26 -2.87 4.61
CA GLN A 127 -0.89 -1.84 5.44
C GLN A 127 -0.88 -0.47 4.77
N ILE A 128 0.24 -0.05 4.16
CA ILE A 128 0.33 1.20 3.39
C ILE A 128 -0.69 1.21 2.25
N ARG A 129 -0.82 0.11 1.51
CA ARG A 129 -1.80 -0.01 0.42
C ARG A 129 -3.23 0.17 0.93
N THR A 130 -3.59 -0.53 2.00
CA THR A 130 -4.92 -0.43 2.63
C THR A 130 -5.22 0.99 3.11
N LYS A 131 -4.25 1.64 3.79
CA LYS A 131 -4.44 3.02 4.27
C LYS A 131 -4.55 4.03 3.13
N ARG A 132 -3.76 3.87 2.05
CA ARG A 132 -3.88 4.71 0.85
C ARG A 132 -5.24 4.55 0.16
N GLN A 133 -5.79 3.33 0.09
CA GLN A 133 -7.14 3.10 -0.42
C GLN A 133 -8.18 3.81 0.45
N LYS A 134 -8.02 3.76 1.78
CA LYS A 134 -8.88 4.48 2.72
C LYS A 134 -8.83 6.00 2.49
N ILE A 135 -7.64 6.58 2.35
CA ILE A 135 -7.44 8.01 2.05
C ILE A 135 -8.13 8.39 0.72
N LYS A 136 -7.92 7.57 -0.32
CA LYS A 136 -8.54 7.79 -1.64
C LYS A 136 -10.05 7.83 -1.52
N LEU A 137 -10.64 6.87 -0.81
CA LEU A 137 -12.09 6.79 -0.62
C LEU A 137 -12.64 7.98 0.18
N CYS A 138 -11.94 8.43 1.22
CA CYS A 138 -12.31 9.64 1.96
C CYS A 138 -12.33 10.87 1.03
N ARG A 139 -11.33 11.04 0.17
CA ARG A 139 -11.27 12.15 -0.80
C ARG A 139 -12.43 12.09 -1.79
N GLU A 140 -12.69 10.91 -2.38
CA GLU A 140 -13.80 10.72 -3.31
C GLU A 140 -15.17 11.03 -2.68
N ILE A 141 -15.37 10.71 -1.40
CA ILE A 141 -16.58 11.04 -0.66
C ILE A 141 -16.67 12.55 -0.44
N ALA A 142 -15.59 13.20 0.00
CA ALA A 142 -15.52 14.64 0.21
C ALA A 142 -15.81 15.42 -1.08
N ASP A 143 -15.21 15.04 -2.19
CA ASP A 143 -15.41 15.65 -3.51
C ASP A 143 -16.88 15.51 -3.97
N SER A 144 -17.49 14.34 -3.76
CA SER A 144 -18.88 14.09 -4.10
C SER A 144 -19.84 14.95 -3.24
N ALA A 145 -19.55 15.09 -1.96
CA ALA A 145 -20.34 15.94 -1.06
C ALA A 145 -20.25 17.43 -1.45
N ALA A 146 -19.06 17.90 -1.84
CA ALA A 146 -18.86 19.27 -2.32
C ALA A 146 -19.62 19.56 -3.62
N VAL A 147 -19.71 18.59 -4.55
CA VAL A 147 -20.52 18.72 -5.78
C VAL A 147 -22.01 18.80 -5.42
N MET A 148 -22.50 17.87 -4.60
CA MET A 148 -23.90 17.87 -4.16
C MET A 148 -24.29 19.20 -3.47
N GLN A 149 -23.42 19.74 -2.63
CA GLN A 149 -23.69 21.02 -1.95
C GLN A 149 -23.80 22.17 -2.94
N ARG A 150 -22.95 22.23 -3.98
CA ARG A 150 -23.04 23.25 -5.04
C ARG A 150 -24.34 23.14 -5.83
N ASP A 151 -24.75 21.91 -6.16
CA ASP A 151 -25.99 21.68 -6.93
C ASP A 151 -27.23 22.11 -6.13
N VAL A 152 -27.28 21.78 -4.84
CA VAL A 152 -28.37 22.23 -3.93
C VAL A 152 -28.41 23.75 -3.86
N THR A 153 -27.27 24.42 -3.62
CA THR A 153 -27.20 25.88 -3.55
C THR A 153 -27.61 26.55 -4.86
N ALA A 154 -27.26 25.97 -6.02
CA ALA A 154 -27.69 26.48 -7.31
C ALA A 154 -29.20 26.34 -7.53
N GLN A 155 -29.78 25.21 -7.11
CA GLN A 155 -31.23 25.01 -7.17
C GLN A 155 -31.99 25.97 -6.27
N GLU A 156 -31.54 26.18 -5.03
CA GLU A 156 -32.14 27.13 -4.06
C GLU A 156 -32.14 28.56 -4.61
N LYS A 157 -31.00 29.00 -5.22
CA LYS A 157 -30.95 30.32 -5.88
C LYS A 157 -31.95 30.46 -7.04
N SER A 158 -32.02 29.42 -7.89
CA SER A 158 -32.96 29.43 -9.03
C SER A 158 -34.44 29.46 -8.58
N LEU A 159 -34.79 28.80 -7.47
CA LEU A 159 -36.10 28.83 -6.91
C LEU A 159 -36.42 30.23 -6.35
N HIS A 160 -35.49 30.81 -5.61
CA HIS A 160 -35.68 32.15 -5.03
C HIS A 160 -35.81 33.24 -6.10
N GLU A 161 -35.05 33.16 -7.21
CA GLU A 161 -35.18 34.06 -8.36
C GLU A 161 -36.56 33.95 -9.02
N LYS A 162 -37.10 32.74 -9.20
CA LYS A 162 -38.44 32.53 -9.73
C LYS A 162 -39.57 33.05 -8.82
N GLU A 163 -39.44 32.89 -7.49
CA GLU A 163 -40.39 33.42 -6.51
C GLU A 163 -40.39 34.94 -6.51
N THR A 164 -39.24 35.58 -6.63
CA THR A 164 -39.13 37.05 -6.72
C THR A 164 -39.73 37.57 -8.02
N GLU A 165 -39.53 36.96 -9.17
CA GLU A 165 -40.13 37.30 -10.44
C GLU A 165 -41.69 37.16 -10.41
N HIS A 166 -42.19 36.08 -9.79
CA HIS A 166 -43.65 35.88 -9.63
C HIS A 166 -44.30 36.91 -8.72
N SER A 167 -43.57 37.37 -7.70
CA SER A 167 -44.09 38.39 -6.78
C SER A 167 -44.14 39.79 -7.44
N PHE A 168 -43.32 40.08 -8.41
CA PHE A 168 -43.31 41.34 -9.20
C PHE A 168 -44.41 41.35 -10.27
N THR A 169 -44.75 40.18 -10.85
CA THR A 169 -45.83 40.11 -11.88
C THR A 169 -47.20 40.16 -11.32
N ASN A 170 -47.43 39.81 -10.04
CA ASN A 170 -48.75 39.87 -9.39
C ASN A 170 -49.08 41.22 -8.75
N ARG A 171 -48.26 42.26 -8.87
CA ARG A 171 -48.48 43.61 -8.37
C ARG A 171 -48.80 44.63 -9.47
N ARG A 172 -49.18 44.19 -10.65
CA ARG A 172 -49.77 44.99 -11.74
C ARG A 172 -51.18 44.47 -11.97
#